data_256df2ed2f29059726a95b7d51ad558e
#
_entry.id   256df2ed2f29059726a95b7d51ad558e
#
_cell.length_a   1.000
_cell.length_b   1.000
_cell.length_c   1.000
_cell.angle_alpha   90.00
_cell.angle_beta   90.00
_cell.angle_gamma   90.00
#
_symmetry.space_group_name_H-M   'P 1'
#
loop_
_entity.id
_entity.type
_entity.pdbx_description
1 polymer ?
#
loop_
_entity_poly.entity_id
_entity_poly.type
_entity_poly.pdbx_seq_one_letter_code
_entity_poly.pdbx_strand_id
1 'polypeptide(L)'
;VSAPRQVVVLGASGFLGSAVVRELAADPTVRVRAVSRRPVPLPERLAGRVEVLTGDLTERDVLARAVAGADAVLPFTARIRGASGWRLSEDDQEAERVNVGLVRDLVALLAERPPGAGGPPAVVFPASNTQVGRVTAERIDGSEPDRPEGVYDRQKHAAESLLKQAAARGLARAVSLRLPPVYGPGTATADDRGVVSTMIRRALAGEPLTMWHDGTVRRDLLYVEDAARAFTTALAHAEALSGRHFLIGTGRARPLGEVFGAVAHAVSRHTGAEPVPVVSVEPPAQADPTDFRSLEVDPSAFTAATGWRARTALDEALDRTVSAVAREAGAASRP
;
A
#
# COMPACT_ATOMS: atom_id res chain seq x y z
N VAL A 1 -32.73 -9.31 6.32
CA VAL A 1 -31.43 -8.62 6.38
C VAL A 1 -30.38 -9.59 5.87
N SER A 2 -29.68 -9.28 4.79
CA SER A 2 -28.59 -10.08 4.23
C SER A 2 -27.48 -10.21 5.30
N ALA A 3 -26.85 -11.41 5.39
CA ALA A 3 -25.73 -11.60 6.31
C ALA A 3 -24.58 -10.63 5.98
N PRO A 4 -23.87 -10.09 6.97
CA PRO A 4 -22.74 -9.20 6.72
C PRO A 4 -21.66 -9.92 5.91
N ARG A 5 -21.06 -9.20 4.95
CA ARG A 5 -20.02 -9.72 4.08
C ARG A 5 -18.72 -9.93 4.86
N GLN A 6 -18.16 -11.15 4.82
CA GLN A 6 -16.90 -11.49 5.47
C GLN A 6 -15.70 -11.05 4.62
N VAL A 7 -14.97 -10.02 5.06
CA VAL A 7 -13.78 -9.50 4.37
C VAL A 7 -12.53 -9.83 5.19
N VAL A 8 -11.57 -10.50 4.56
CA VAL A 8 -10.31 -10.91 5.18
C VAL A 8 -9.18 -10.01 4.72
N VAL A 9 -8.45 -9.41 5.67
CA VAL A 9 -7.26 -8.58 5.40
C VAL A 9 -6.04 -9.33 5.90
N LEU A 10 -5.22 -9.83 4.96
CA LEU A 10 -3.95 -10.49 5.26
C LEU A 10 -2.85 -9.44 5.33
N GLY A 11 -2.03 -9.44 6.38
CA GLY A 11 -1.05 -8.39 6.64
C GLY A 11 -1.67 -7.15 7.31
N ALA A 12 -2.72 -7.35 8.08
CA ALA A 12 -3.54 -6.31 8.71
C ALA A 12 -2.77 -5.39 9.70
N SER A 13 -1.64 -5.84 10.27
CA SER A 13 -0.78 -5.00 11.11
C SER A 13 0.19 -4.12 10.33
N GLY A 14 0.24 -4.27 9.00
CA GLY A 14 1.10 -3.48 8.13
C GLY A 14 0.55 -2.07 7.89
N PHE A 15 1.39 -1.18 7.33
CA PHE A 15 1.06 0.23 7.07
C PHE A 15 -0.26 0.40 6.31
N LEU A 16 -0.35 -0.14 5.09
CA LEU A 16 -1.57 -0.04 4.27
C LEU A 16 -2.70 -0.96 4.77
N GLY A 17 -2.35 -2.18 5.22
CA GLY A 17 -3.33 -3.14 5.72
C GLY A 17 -4.13 -2.61 6.91
N SER A 18 -3.48 -1.92 7.86
CA SER A 18 -4.16 -1.33 9.02
C SER A 18 -5.09 -0.17 8.64
N ALA A 19 -4.73 0.62 7.63
CA ALA A 19 -5.59 1.69 7.12
C ALA A 19 -6.85 1.11 6.45
N VAL A 20 -6.69 0.04 5.67
CA VAL A 20 -7.82 -0.67 5.04
C VAL A 20 -8.72 -1.35 6.07
N VAL A 21 -8.15 -1.94 7.13
CA VAL A 21 -8.96 -2.49 8.25
C VAL A 21 -9.83 -1.40 8.88
N ARG A 22 -9.27 -0.21 9.13
CA ARG A 22 -10.05 0.91 9.70
C ARG A 22 -11.17 1.37 8.77
N GLU A 23 -10.89 1.47 7.49
CA GLU A 23 -11.87 1.86 6.47
C GLU A 23 -13.01 0.84 6.36
N LEU A 24 -12.69 -0.46 6.25
CA LEU A 24 -13.68 -1.53 6.19
C LEU A 24 -14.51 -1.64 7.47
N ALA A 25 -13.90 -1.49 8.64
CA ALA A 25 -14.59 -1.60 9.91
C ALA A 25 -15.54 -0.41 10.19
N ALA A 26 -15.47 0.66 9.43
CA ALA A 26 -16.44 1.76 9.48
C ALA A 26 -17.80 1.35 8.88
N ASP A 27 -17.81 0.41 7.93
CA ASP A 27 -19.03 -0.08 7.29
C ASP A 27 -19.72 -1.17 8.15
N PRO A 28 -20.99 -0.96 8.61
CA PRO A 28 -21.70 -1.93 9.43
C PRO A 28 -22.12 -3.20 8.66
N THR A 29 -22.09 -3.18 7.33
CA THR A 29 -22.43 -4.34 6.49
C THR A 29 -21.26 -5.29 6.27
N VAL A 30 -20.07 -4.93 6.79
CA VAL A 30 -18.83 -5.70 6.64
C VAL A 30 -18.41 -6.28 7.97
N ARG A 31 -18.08 -7.56 7.98
CA ARG A 31 -17.30 -8.23 9.05
C ARG A 31 -15.86 -8.32 8.61
N VAL A 32 -14.96 -7.73 9.38
CA VAL A 32 -13.53 -7.75 9.07
C VAL A 32 -12.84 -8.83 9.88
N ARG A 33 -12.09 -9.70 9.17
CA ARG A 33 -11.08 -10.59 9.78
C ARG A 33 -9.71 -10.07 9.45
N ALA A 34 -9.01 -9.55 10.46
CA ALA A 34 -7.67 -8.99 10.37
C ALA A 34 -6.63 -10.05 10.76
N VAL A 35 -5.75 -10.41 9.83
CA VAL A 35 -4.79 -11.51 10.02
C VAL A 35 -3.36 -11.00 9.86
N SER A 36 -2.49 -11.27 10.84
CA SER A 36 -1.07 -10.89 10.80
C SER A 36 -0.25 -11.65 11.85
N ARG A 37 1.08 -11.63 11.72
CA ARG A 37 1.99 -12.21 12.71
C ARG A 37 2.06 -11.42 14.02
N ARG A 38 1.75 -10.14 13.98
CA ARG A 38 1.75 -9.22 15.13
C ARG A 38 0.33 -8.78 15.44
N PRO A 39 0.03 -8.40 16.67
CA PRO A 39 -1.27 -7.82 17.02
C PRO A 39 -1.61 -6.63 16.10
N VAL A 40 -2.88 -6.51 15.76
CA VAL A 40 -3.39 -5.37 14.96
C VAL A 40 -3.81 -4.29 15.94
N PRO A 41 -3.19 -3.11 15.95
CA PRO A 41 -3.62 -2.02 16.80
C PRO A 41 -4.93 -1.45 16.27
N LEU A 42 -6.00 -1.68 17.01
CA LEU A 42 -7.34 -1.20 16.69
C LEU A 42 -7.74 -0.11 17.69
N PRO A 43 -8.34 0.99 17.22
CA PRO A 43 -9.05 1.91 18.11
C PRO A 43 -10.12 1.15 18.90
N GLU A 44 -10.30 1.50 20.18
CA GLU A 44 -11.23 0.83 21.10
C GLU A 44 -12.65 0.69 20.51
N ARG A 45 -13.13 1.75 19.82
CA ARG A 45 -14.43 1.74 19.12
C ARG A 45 -14.58 0.67 18.03
N LEU A 46 -13.47 0.07 17.56
CA LEU A 46 -13.44 -0.96 16.52
C LEU A 46 -13.13 -2.36 17.07
N ALA A 47 -12.69 -2.49 18.33
CA ALA A 47 -12.24 -3.75 18.93
C ALA A 47 -13.30 -4.86 18.86
N GLY A 48 -14.59 -4.53 19.03
CA GLY A 48 -15.70 -5.49 18.94
C GLY A 48 -16.21 -5.77 17.51
N ARG A 49 -15.66 -5.08 16.48
CA ARG A 49 -16.12 -5.16 15.09
C ARG A 49 -15.16 -5.88 14.17
N VAL A 50 -13.97 -6.21 14.66
CA VAL A 50 -12.89 -6.83 13.90
C VAL A 50 -12.47 -8.11 14.60
N GLU A 51 -12.58 -9.23 13.90
CA GLU A 51 -11.99 -10.50 14.32
C GLU A 51 -10.49 -10.44 14.06
N VAL A 52 -9.66 -10.63 15.09
CA VAL A 52 -8.20 -10.63 14.95
C VAL A 52 -7.68 -12.05 15.06
N LEU A 53 -6.96 -12.50 14.03
CA LEU A 53 -6.24 -13.76 14.01
C LEU A 53 -4.72 -13.50 13.95
N THR A 54 -3.97 -14.16 14.83
CA THR A 54 -2.51 -14.10 14.81
C THR A 54 -1.93 -15.41 14.29
N GLY A 55 -1.01 -15.31 13.31
CA GLY A 55 -0.34 -16.49 12.75
C GLY A 55 0.56 -16.15 11.57
N ASP A 56 1.41 -17.10 11.20
CA ASP A 56 2.25 -16.99 10.02
C ASP A 56 1.47 -17.44 8.78
N LEU A 57 1.17 -16.50 7.91
CA LEU A 57 0.41 -16.74 6.68
C LEU A 57 1.20 -17.55 5.62
N THR A 58 2.49 -17.77 5.82
CA THR A 58 3.28 -18.67 4.98
C THR A 58 3.03 -20.15 5.32
N GLU A 59 2.37 -20.43 6.46
CA GLU A 59 1.86 -21.76 6.81
C GLU A 59 0.48 -21.96 6.17
N ARG A 60 0.37 -22.99 5.31
CA ARG A 60 -0.85 -23.26 4.53
C ARG A 60 -2.10 -23.40 5.41
N ASP A 61 -2.00 -24.07 6.55
CA ASP A 61 -3.12 -24.29 7.47
C ASP A 61 -3.59 -22.99 8.12
N VAL A 62 -2.65 -22.08 8.43
CA VAL A 62 -2.96 -20.75 8.95
C VAL A 62 -3.68 -19.94 7.88
N LEU A 63 -3.18 -19.95 6.65
CA LEU A 63 -3.82 -19.26 5.53
C LEU A 63 -5.22 -19.83 5.25
N ALA A 64 -5.37 -21.17 5.24
CA ALA A 64 -6.66 -21.83 5.03
C ALA A 64 -7.70 -21.43 6.08
N ARG A 65 -7.32 -21.43 7.37
CA ARG A 65 -8.21 -20.93 8.45
C ARG A 65 -8.53 -19.45 8.29
N ALA A 66 -7.54 -18.65 7.90
CA ALA A 66 -7.72 -17.21 7.71
C ALA A 66 -8.78 -16.91 6.65
N VAL A 67 -8.76 -17.59 5.50
CA VAL A 67 -9.64 -17.34 4.36
C VAL A 67 -10.93 -18.15 4.36
N ALA A 68 -11.12 -19.03 5.36
CA ALA A 68 -12.33 -19.84 5.48
C ALA A 68 -13.58 -18.96 5.57
N GLY A 69 -14.56 -19.22 4.70
CA GLY A 69 -15.83 -18.48 4.63
C GLY A 69 -15.70 -17.03 4.13
N ALA A 70 -14.55 -16.63 3.59
CA ALA A 70 -14.37 -15.28 3.09
C ALA A 70 -15.19 -15.01 1.81
N ASP A 71 -15.89 -13.87 1.78
CA ASP A 71 -16.49 -13.28 0.57
C ASP A 71 -15.48 -12.44 -0.20
N ALA A 72 -14.45 -11.97 0.52
CA ALA A 72 -13.36 -11.22 -0.07
C ALA A 72 -12.06 -11.37 0.70
N VAL A 73 -10.91 -11.27 -0.01
CA VAL A 73 -9.56 -11.33 0.55
C VAL A 73 -8.73 -10.17 0.01
N LEU A 74 -8.09 -9.42 0.89
CA LEU A 74 -7.16 -8.34 0.56
C LEU A 74 -5.76 -8.70 1.09
N PRO A 75 -4.84 -9.21 0.25
CA PRO A 75 -3.53 -9.68 0.68
C PRO A 75 -2.50 -8.55 0.69
N PHE A 76 -2.36 -7.86 1.83
CA PHE A 76 -1.36 -6.79 2.05
C PHE A 76 -0.02 -7.28 2.60
N THR A 77 0.17 -8.59 2.72
CA THR A 77 1.47 -9.12 3.11
C THR A 77 2.53 -8.78 2.08
N ALA A 78 3.63 -8.20 2.55
CA ALA A 78 4.80 -7.97 1.73
C ALA A 78 6.06 -8.06 2.60
N ARG A 79 7.10 -8.69 2.06
CA ARG A 79 8.44 -8.64 2.62
C ARG A 79 9.26 -7.64 1.83
N ILE A 80 9.62 -6.58 2.50
CA ILE A 80 10.42 -5.49 1.98
C ILE A 80 11.53 -5.25 2.99
N ARG A 81 12.82 -5.27 2.59
CA ARG A 81 13.96 -5.10 3.50
C ARG A 81 14.53 -3.68 3.45
N GLY A 82 14.83 -3.12 4.64
CA GLY A 82 15.62 -1.90 4.82
C GLY A 82 14.92 -0.58 4.48
N ALA A 83 15.66 0.52 4.58
CA ALA A 83 15.20 1.86 4.25
C ALA A 83 14.96 2.07 2.73
N SER A 84 15.61 1.25 1.88
CA SER A 84 15.40 1.17 0.44
C SER A 84 14.64 -0.13 0.09
N GLY A 85 13.50 -0.32 0.69
CA GLY A 85 12.73 -1.56 0.78
C GLY A 85 12.40 -2.33 -0.50
N TRP A 86 12.59 -1.72 -1.66
CA TRP A 86 12.39 -2.31 -2.99
C TRP A 86 13.60 -3.13 -3.48
N ARG A 87 14.76 -3.05 -2.79
CA ARG A 87 16.00 -3.72 -3.19
C ARG A 87 16.12 -5.08 -2.52
N LEU A 88 15.33 -6.01 -3.01
CA LEU A 88 15.47 -7.42 -2.65
C LEU A 88 16.59 -8.05 -3.47
N SER A 89 17.31 -9.03 -2.89
CA SER A 89 18.26 -9.85 -3.62
C SER A 89 17.56 -11.02 -4.33
N GLU A 90 18.16 -11.54 -5.40
CA GLU A 90 17.62 -12.66 -6.19
C GLU A 90 17.47 -13.95 -5.36
N ASP A 91 18.28 -14.11 -4.33
CA ASP A 91 18.34 -15.27 -3.44
C ASP A 91 17.51 -15.12 -2.17
N ASP A 92 16.72 -14.04 -2.01
CA ASP A 92 15.82 -13.87 -0.88
C ASP A 92 14.57 -14.77 -1.01
N GLN A 93 14.75 -16.05 -0.70
CA GLN A 93 13.68 -17.05 -0.74
C GLN A 93 12.51 -16.71 0.19
N GLU A 94 12.76 -16.02 1.30
CA GLU A 94 11.69 -15.61 2.20
C GLU A 94 10.85 -14.48 1.59
N ALA A 95 11.47 -13.57 0.82
CA ALA A 95 10.73 -12.57 0.07
C ALA A 95 9.86 -13.21 -1.02
N GLU A 96 10.40 -14.17 -1.79
CA GLU A 96 9.61 -14.93 -2.78
C GLU A 96 8.44 -15.67 -2.10
N ARG A 97 8.69 -16.36 -0.98
CA ARG A 97 7.68 -17.10 -0.24
C ARG A 97 6.52 -16.20 0.23
N VAL A 98 6.84 -15.00 0.73
CA VAL A 98 5.85 -14.04 1.21
C VAL A 98 5.15 -13.31 0.07
N ASN A 99 5.91 -12.82 -0.93
CA ASN A 99 5.38 -11.92 -1.96
C ASN A 99 4.66 -12.65 -3.10
N VAL A 100 5.07 -13.89 -3.40
CA VAL A 100 4.52 -14.71 -4.49
C VAL A 100 3.91 -16.00 -3.96
N GLY A 101 4.63 -16.72 -3.11
CA GLY A 101 4.21 -18.03 -2.59
C GLY A 101 2.88 -17.96 -1.87
N LEU A 102 2.66 -16.93 -1.04
CA LEU A 102 1.39 -16.73 -0.34
C LEU A 102 0.21 -16.54 -1.32
N VAL A 103 0.40 -15.79 -2.40
CA VAL A 103 -0.64 -15.61 -3.41
C VAL A 103 -0.89 -16.90 -4.18
N ARG A 104 0.16 -17.69 -4.46
CA ARG A 104 0.04 -19.03 -5.07
C ARG A 104 -0.79 -19.97 -4.19
N ASP A 105 -0.51 -20.01 -2.89
CA ASP A 105 -1.27 -20.82 -1.93
C ASP A 105 -2.70 -20.34 -1.78
N LEU A 106 -2.92 -19.01 -1.76
CA LEU A 106 -4.28 -18.45 -1.78
C LEU A 106 -5.06 -18.94 -3.00
N VAL A 107 -4.50 -18.84 -4.19
CA VAL A 107 -5.16 -19.31 -5.44
C VAL A 107 -5.44 -20.81 -5.39
N ALA A 108 -4.53 -21.61 -4.84
CA ALA A 108 -4.75 -23.05 -4.65
C ALA A 108 -5.93 -23.33 -3.69
N LEU A 109 -6.00 -22.63 -2.57
CA LEU A 109 -7.12 -22.75 -1.63
C LEU A 109 -8.46 -22.32 -2.23
N LEU A 110 -8.45 -21.29 -3.09
CA LEU A 110 -9.65 -20.85 -3.81
C LEU A 110 -10.12 -21.90 -4.83
N ALA A 111 -9.18 -22.63 -5.46
CA ALA A 111 -9.52 -23.72 -6.38
C ALA A 111 -10.09 -24.97 -5.66
N GLU A 112 -9.74 -25.19 -4.41
CA GLU A 112 -10.25 -26.27 -3.57
C GLU A 112 -11.63 -25.97 -2.95
N ARG A 113 -12.07 -24.70 -3.05
CA ARG A 113 -13.34 -24.27 -2.46
C ARG A 113 -14.52 -24.92 -3.18
N PRO A 114 -15.46 -25.55 -2.44
CA PRO A 114 -16.66 -26.08 -3.05
C PRO A 114 -17.50 -24.94 -3.67
N PRO A 115 -18.20 -25.19 -4.78
CA PRO A 115 -19.12 -24.23 -5.35
C PRO A 115 -20.15 -23.78 -4.31
N GLY A 116 -20.20 -22.49 -4.02
CA GLY A 116 -21.10 -21.90 -3.03
C GLY A 116 -22.13 -20.97 -3.67
N ALA A 117 -23.24 -20.73 -2.97
CA ALA A 117 -24.32 -19.87 -3.44
C ALA A 117 -23.93 -18.40 -3.65
N GLY A 118 -22.76 -17.95 -3.13
CA GLY A 118 -22.29 -16.57 -3.22
C GLY A 118 -21.33 -16.27 -4.39
N GLY A 119 -21.05 -17.27 -5.24
CA GLY A 119 -20.07 -17.12 -6.32
C GLY A 119 -18.60 -17.06 -5.83
N PRO A 120 -17.63 -16.81 -6.75
CA PRO A 120 -16.22 -16.71 -6.39
C PRO A 120 -15.94 -15.50 -5.52
N PRO A 121 -15.03 -15.59 -4.52
CA PRO A 121 -14.71 -14.47 -3.66
C PRO A 121 -13.99 -13.36 -4.45
N ALA A 122 -14.12 -12.11 -3.96
CA ALA A 122 -13.33 -11.02 -4.49
C ALA A 122 -11.91 -11.07 -3.93
N VAL A 123 -10.90 -10.74 -4.77
CA VAL A 123 -9.51 -10.55 -4.32
C VAL A 123 -9.02 -9.20 -4.82
N VAL A 124 -8.67 -8.28 -3.91
CA VAL A 124 -8.13 -6.97 -4.29
C VAL A 124 -6.67 -6.90 -3.87
N PHE A 125 -5.77 -6.88 -4.85
CA PHE A 125 -4.33 -7.04 -4.67
C PHE A 125 -3.58 -5.70 -4.75
N PRO A 126 -2.72 -5.37 -3.77
CA PRO A 126 -1.83 -4.22 -3.84
C PRO A 126 -0.61 -4.53 -4.74
N ALA A 127 -0.67 -4.10 -5.98
CA ALA A 127 0.41 -4.16 -6.94
C ALA A 127 1.25 -2.87 -6.92
N SER A 128 2.21 -2.71 -7.82
CA SER A 128 3.09 -1.55 -7.90
C SER A 128 3.09 -0.93 -9.30
N ASN A 129 3.11 0.39 -9.38
CA ASN A 129 3.29 1.10 -10.65
C ASN A 129 4.67 0.86 -11.26
N THR A 130 5.66 0.43 -10.47
CA THR A 130 7.02 0.16 -10.92
C THR A 130 7.14 -1.13 -11.76
N GLN A 131 6.08 -1.96 -11.80
CA GLN A 131 6.02 -3.16 -12.66
C GLN A 131 6.17 -2.83 -14.16
N VAL A 132 5.85 -1.61 -14.56
CA VAL A 132 6.05 -1.13 -15.93
C VAL A 132 7.54 -1.07 -16.32
N GLY A 133 8.46 -1.01 -15.32
CA GLY A 133 9.90 -0.89 -15.54
C GLY A 133 10.29 0.45 -16.16
N ARG A 134 11.29 0.42 -17.07
CA ARG A 134 11.72 1.64 -17.78
C ARG A 134 10.76 1.99 -18.88
N VAL A 135 10.07 3.10 -18.72
CA VAL A 135 9.27 3.74 -19.76
C VAL A 135 9.87 5.11 -20.11
N THR A 136 9.72 5.56 -21.34
CA THR A 136 10.16 6.89 -21.79
C THR A 136 9.14 7.97 -21.42
N ALA A 137 7.89 7.59 -21.21
CA ALA A 137 6.83 8.49 -20.81
C ALA A 137 6.98 8.90 -19.34
N GLU A 138 6.77 10.18 -19.04
CA GLU A 138 6.68 10.69 -17.67
C GLU A 138 5.32 10.41 -17.02
N ARG A 139 4.30 10.07 -17.82
CA ARG A 139 2.95 9.71 -17.37
C ARG A 139 2.58 8.34 -17.89
N ILE A 140 2.04 7.50 -17.00
CA ILE A 140 1.59 6.14 -17.31
C ILE A 140 0.10 6.00 -16.97
N ASP A 141 -0.64 5.23 -17.79
CA ASP A 141 -2.08 4.99 -17.63
C ASP A 141 -2.46 3.52 -17.40
N GLY A 142 -1.46 2.62 -17.42
CA GLY A 142 -1.62 1.18 -17.22
C GLY A 142 -1.78 0.40 -18.52
N SER A 143 -1.71 1.05 -19.68
CA SER A 143 -1.66 0.38 -21.00
C SER A 143 -0.24 -0.03 -21.40
N GLU A 144 0.77 0.48 -20.70
CA GLU A 144 2.17 0.19 -20.97
C GLU A 144 2.48 -1.30 -20.73
N PRO A 145 3.33 -1.91 -21.57
CA PRO A 145 3.75 -3.29 -21.36
C PRO A 145 4.60 -3.41 -20.09
N ASP A 146 4.31 -4.43 -19.27
CA ASP A 146 5.09 -4.72 -18.08
C ASP A 146 6.50 -5.19 -18.42
N ARG A 147 7.50 -4.55 -17.83
CA ARG A 147 8.94 -4.86 -17.95
C ARG A 147 9.64 -4.73 -16.59
N PRO A 148 9.23 -5.51 -15.58
CA PRO A 148 9.75 -5.37 -14.23
C PRO A 148 11.25 -5.66 -14.17
N GLU A 149 12.04 -4.72 -13.64
CA GLU A 149 13.50 -4.83 -13.58
C GLU A 149 13.98 -5.31 -12.20
N GLY A 150 13.42 -4.78 -11.12
CA GLY A 150 13.78 -5.17 -9.76
C GLY A 150 13.16 -6.50 -9.32
N VAL A 151 13.78 -7.19 -8.36
CA VAL A 151 13.24 -8.43 -7.79
C VAL A 151 11.84 -8.21 -7.21
N TYR A 152 11.66 -7.12 -6.48
CA TYR A 152 10.34 -6.75 -5.93
C TYR A 152 9.29 -6.58 -7.04
N ASP A 153 9.63 -5.91 -8.13
CA ASP A 153 8.69 -5.65 -9.22
C ASP A 153 8.33 -6.94 -9.95
N ARG A 154 9.32 -7.84 -10.19
CA ARG A 154 9.07 -9.18 -10.76
C ARG A 154 8.16 -10.01 -9.85
N GLN A 155 8.36 -9.97 -8.53
CA GLN A 155 7.52 -10.67 -7.56
C GLN A 155 6.08 -10.12 -7.56
N LYS A 156 5.91 -8.78 -7.58
CA LYS A 156 4.58 -8.16 -7.68
C LYS A 156 3.88 -8.51 -8.99
N HIS A 157 4.60 -8.49 -10.11
CA HIS A 157 4.08 -8.88 -11.41
C HIS A 157 3.68 -10.38 -11.45
N ALA A 158 4.50 -11.28 -10.87
CA ALA A 158 4.19 -12.70 -10.78
C ALA A 158 2.92 -12.95 -9.96
N ALA A 159 2.79 -12.31 -8.80
CA ALA A 159 1.60 -12.42 -7.95
C ALA A 159 0.33 -11.87 -8.65
N GLU A 160 0.43 -10.72 -9.31
CA GLU A 160 -0.65 -10.16 -10.13
C GLU A 160 -1.07 -11.10 -11.25
N SER A 161 -0.10 -11.73 -11.93
CA SER A 161 -0.35 -12.69 -13.03
C SER A 161 -1.09 -13.94 -12.53
N LEU A 162 -0.72 -14.48 -11.37
CA LEU A 162 -1.45 -15.59 -10.74
C LEU A 162 -2.93 -15.24 -10.48
N LEU A 163 -3.20 -14.04 -10.00
CA LEU A 163 -4.56 -13.57 -9.72
C LEU A 163 -5.36 -13.32 -10.99
N LYS A 164 -4.76 -12.76 -12.04
CA LYS A 164 -5.39 -12.63 -13.37
C LYS A 164 -5.77 -13.99 -13.95
N GLN A 165 -4.89 -14.98 -13.83
CA GLN A 165 -5.19 -16.36 -14.23
C GLN A 165 -6.30 -16.99 -13.39
N ALA A 166 -6.33 -16.74 -12.08
CA ALA A 166 -7.40 -17.19 -11.20
C ALA A 166 -8.76 -16.59 -11.60
N ALA A 167 -8.78 -15.30 -11.96
CA ALA A 167 -9.98 -14.63 -12.47
C ALA A 167 -10.44 -15.24 -13.80
N ALA A 168 -9.53 -15.46 -14.75
CA ALA A 168 -9.85 -16.08 -16.04
C ALA A 168 -10.42 -17.51 -15.90
N ARG A 169 -10.06 -18.22 -14.83
CA ARG A 169 -10.58 -19.55 -14.47
C ARG A 169 -11.87 -19.50 -13.64
N GLY A 170 -12.38 -18.31 -13.30
CA GLY A 170 -13.56 -18.16 -12.44
C GLY A 170 -13.34 -18.52 -10.97
N LEU A 171 -12.09 -18.62 -10.49
CA LEU A 171 -11.75 -18.98 -9.11
C LEU A 171 -11.90 -17.80 -8.15
N ALA A 172 -11.75 -16.58 -8.66
CA ALA A 172 -11.90 -15.34 -7.91
C ALA A 172 -12.33 -14.19 -8.83
N ARG A 173 -12.96 -13.18 -8.26
CA ARG A 173 -13.11 -11.86 -8.89
C ARG A 173 -11.90 -11.01 -8.50
N ALA A 174 -10.77 -11.26 -9.17
CA ALA A 174 -9.50 -10.65 -8.80
C ALA A 174 -9.27 -9.33 -9.54
N VAL A 175 -8.87 -8.30 -8.81
CA VAL A 175 -8.46 -7.01 -9.34
C VAL A 175 -7.17 -6.55 -8.66
N SER A 176 -6.26 -5.96 -9.42
CA SER A 176 -5.01 -5.41 -8.90
C SER A 176 -5.04 -3.90 -8.95
N LEU A 177 -4.64 -3.24 -7.86
CA LEU A 177 -4.42 -1.81 -7.81
C LEU A 177 -2.92 -1.53 -7.78
N ARG A 178 -2.39 -0.88 -8.81
CA ARG A 178 -0.97 -0.50 -8.92
C ARG A 178 -0.78 0.86 -8.28
N LEU A 179 -0.06 0.86 -7.17
CA LEU A 179 0.16 2.00 -6.30
C LEU A 179 1.40 2.80 -6.69
N PRO A 180 1.35 4.13 -6.64
CA PRO A 180 2.54 4.97 -6.50
C PRO A 180 3.06 4.89 -5.06
N PRO A 181 4.15 5.61 -4.70
CA PRO A 181 4.55 5.75 -3.30
C PRO A 181 3.38 6.24 -2.43
N VAL A 182 3.06 5.46 -1.39
CA VAL A 182 2.02 5.78 -0.41
C VAL A 182 2.67 6.30 0.86
N TYR A 183 2.12 7.38 1.43
CA TYR A 183 2.60 7.97 2.68
C TYR A 183 1.44 8.29 3.63
N GLY A 184 1.75 8.49 4.90
CA GLY A 184 0.74 8.86 5.89
C GLY A 184 1.07 8.35 7.29
N PRO A 185 0.13 8.49 8.23
CA PRO A 185 0.28 7.97 9.58
C PRO A 185 0.51 6.46 9.58
N GLY A 186 1.56 6.01 10.27
CA GLY A 186 1.78 4.61 10.59
C GLY A 186 0.90 4.12 11.74
N THR A 187 1.26 2.98 12.26
CA THR A 187 0.70 2.41 13.50
C THR A 187 1.86 1.97 14.40
N ALA A 188 1.59 1.72 15.68
CA ALA A 188 2.59 1.22 16.62
C ALA A 188 3.33 -0.05 16.15
N THR A 189 2.78 -0.79 15.18
CA THR A 189 3.37 -2.02 14.63
C THR A 189 3.93 -1.87 13.22
N ALA A 190 3.65 -0.77 12.53
CA ALA A 190 4.07 -0.57 11.14
C ALA A 190 4.20 0.92 10.80
N ASP A 191 5.45 1.36 10.71
CA ASP A 191 5.79 2.70 10.23
C ASP A 191 5.68 2.78 8.71
N ASP A 192 5.29 3.94 8.22
CA ASP A 192 5.64 4.35 6.87
C ASP A 192 7.15 4.60 6.80
N ARG A 193 7.84 3.85 5.94
CA ARG A 193 9.28 3.97 5.66
C ARG A 193 9.56 4.72 4.37
N GLY A 194 8.55 5.31 3.77
CA GLY A 194 8.68 6.10 2.56
C GLY A 194 9.44 7.41 2.78
N VAL A 195 9.81 8.04 1.67
CA VAL A 195 10.63 9.26 1.68
C VAL A 195 9.96 10.40 2.47
N VAL A 196 8.64 10.56 2.36
CA VAL A 196 7.91 11.63 3.06
C VAL A 196 8.03 11.48 4.58
N SER A 197 7.73 10.30 5.12
CA SER A 197 7.81 10.05 6.56
C SER A 197 9.25 10.08 7.08
N THR A 198 10.22 9.69 6.26
CA THR A 198 11.64 9.85 6.59
C THR A 198 12.01 11.32 6.71
N MET A 199 11.58 12.16 5.78
CA MET A 199 11.85 13.61 5.83
C MET A 199 11.12 14.28 7.00
N ILE A 200 9.90 13.84 7.35
CA ILE A 200 9.20 14.34 8.54
C ILE A 200 10.00 14.03 9.81
N ARG A 201 10.50 12.80 9.97
CA ARG A 201 11.31 12.44 11.16
C ARG A 201 12.58 13.28 11.26
N ARG A 202 13.27 13.49 10.14
CA ARG A 202 14.45 14.37 10.09
C ARG A 202 14.10 15.80 10.48
N ALA A 203 13.05 16.37 9.91
CA ALA A 203 12.60 17.73 10.25
C ALA A 203 12.22 17.87 11.73
N LEU A 204 11.53 16.89 12.31
CA LEU A 204 11.21 16.85 13.75
C LEU A 204 12.47 16.75 14.63
N ALA A 205 13.55 16.13 14.13
CA ALA A 205 14.85 16.09 14.79
C ALA A 205 15.67 17.38 14.57
N GLY A 206 15.18 18.37 13.84
CA GLY A 206 15.90 19.60 13.51
C GLY A 206 16.98 19.42 12.44
N GLU A 207 16.98 18.31 11.71
CA GLU A 207 17.98 17.98 10.70
C GLU A 207 17.56 18.55 9.32
N PRO A 208 18.55 19.00 8.48
CA PRO A 208 18.28 19.38 7.09
C PRO A 208 17.63 18.24 6.30
N LEU A 209 16.70 18.58 5.40
CA LEU A 209 16.10 17.63 4.46
C LEU A 209 16.98 17.49 3.23
N THR A 210 17.54 16.29 3.02
CA THR A 210 18.47 16.05 1.92
C THR A 210 17.79 15.45 0.71
N MET A 211 18.09 15.95 -0.48
CA MET A 211 17.69 15.39 -1.78
C MET A 211 18.92 15.12 -2.63
N TRP A 212 18.86 14.12 -3.52
CA TRP A 212 20.00 13.66 -4.34
C TRP A 212 20.08 14.35 -5.72
N HIS A 213 19.37 15.42 -5.92
CA HIS A 213 19.27 16.12 -7.21
C HIS A 213 18.83 17.57 -6.94
N ASP A 214 18.54 18.29 -8.00
CA ASP A 214 18.11 19.68 -7.95
C ASP A 214 16.65 19.90 -7.44
N GLY A 215 15.96 18.84 -7.06
CA GLY A 215 14.58 18.88 -6.57
C GLY A 215 13.52 18.82 -7.66
N THR A 216 13.90 18.74 -8.94
CA THR A 216 12.94 18.73 -10.06
C THR A 216 12.31 17.37 -10.33
N VAL A 217 12.89 16.27 -9.81
CA VAL A 217 12.32 14.92 -9.96
C VAL A 217 10.91 14.88 -9.37
N ARG A 218 9.95 14.44 -10.18
CA ARG A 218 8.53 14.46 -9.85
C ARG A 218 8.05 13.09 -9.40
N ARG A 219 7.20 13.08 -8.36
CA ARG A 219 6.55 11.86 -7.86
C ARG A 219 5.07 12.10 -7.64
N ASP A 220 4.25 11.14 -8.06
CA ASP A 220 2.88 11.04 -7.57
C ASP A 220 2.95 10.39 -6.18
N LEU A 221 2.41 11.07 -5.17
CA LEU A 221 2.44 10.66 -3.77
C LEU A 221 1.01 10.51 -3.28
N LEU A 222 0.60 9.29 -2.94
CA LEU A 222 -0.76 8.99 -2.54
C LEU A 222 -0.89 8.90 -1.01
N TYR A 223 -1.84 9.62 -0.45
CA TYR A 223 -2.12 9.55 0.99
C TYR A 223 -2.77 8.20 1.36
N VAL A 224 -2.36 7.61 2.48
CA VAL A 224 -2.72 6.24 2.87
C VAL A 224 -4.23 6.03 3.03
N GLU A 225 -4.98 7.03 3.50
CA GLU A 225 -6.44 6.92 3.61
C GLU A 225 -7.12 6.96 2.23
N ASP A 226 -6.58 7.74 1.28
CA ASP A 226 -7.04 7.71 -0.11
C ASP A 226 -6.77 6.34 -0.75
N ALA A 227 -5.60 5.76 -0.50
CA ALA A 227 -5.29 4.41 -0.93
C ALA A 227 -6.27 3.39 -0.29
N ALA A 228 -6.52 3.45 1.01
CA ALA A 228 -7.47 2.57 1.69
C ALA A 228 -8.86 2.63 1.06
N ARG A 229 -9.37 3.85 0.77
CA ARG A 229 -10.64 4.03 0.05
C ARG A 229 -10.62 3.44 -1.35
N ALA A 230 -9.49 3.48 -2.07
CA ALA A 230 -9.39 2.83 -3.38
C ALA A 230 -9.61 1.31 -3.27
N PHE A 231 -9.05 0.66 -2.25
CA PHE A 231 -9.24 -0.78 -2.02
C PHE A 231 -10.68 -1.13 -1.67
N THR A 232 -11.34 -0.37 -0.81
CA THR A 232 -12.76 -0.60 -0.47
C THR A 232 -13.67 -0.32 -1.67
N THR A 233 -13.35 0.69 -2.47
CA THR A 233 -14.05 0.98 -3.72
C THR A 233 -13.86 -0.15 -4.75
N ALA A 234 -12.63 -0.64 -4.95
CA ALA A 234 -12.38 -1.77 -5.84
C ALA A 234 -13.11 -3.03 -5.39
N LEU A 235 -13.20 -3.26 -4.08
CA LEU A 235 -13.96 -4.36 -3.50
C LEU A 235 -15.47 -4.26 -3.83
N ALA A 236 -16.04 -3.06 -3.74
CA ALA A 236 -17.44 -2.83 -4.08
C ALA A 236 -17.74 -3.05 -5.58
N HIS A 237 -16.74 -2.84 -6.44
CA HIS A 237 -16.87 -2.99 -7.91
C HIS A 237 -16.16 -4.24 -8.45
N ALA A 238 -15.80 -5.21 -7.59
CA ALA A 238 -14.94 -6.34 -7.95
C ALA A 238 -15.44 -7.16 -9.15
N GLU A 239 -16.75 -7.26 -9.35
CA GLU A 239 -17.34 -7.94 -10.51
C GLU A 239 -16.95 -7.25 -11.83
N ALA A 240 -17.19 -5.94 -11.94
CA ALA A 240 -16.89 -5.17 -13.14
C ALA A 240 -15.39 -4.98 -13.41
N LEU A 241 -14.56 -5.07 -12.37
CA LEU A 241 -13.11 -4.86 -12.46
C LEU A 241 -12.33 -6.17 -12.61
N SER A 242 -12.98 -7.33 -12.50
CA SER A 242 -12.32 -8.63 -12.44
C SER A 242 -11.40 -8.90 -13.63
N GLY A 243 -10.26 -9.55 -13.35
CA GLY A 243 -9.25 -9.91 -14.35
C GLY A 243 -8.32 -8.76 -14.77
N ARG A 244 -8.54 -7.54 -14.27
CA ARG A 244 -7.83 -6.33 -14.70
C ARG A 244 -6.93 -5.77 -13.61
N HIS A 245 -6.02 -4.91 -14.02
CA HIS A 245 -5.30 -4.01 -13.11
C HIS A 245 -5.66 -2.56 -13.42
N PHE A 246 -5.48 -1.70 -12.42
CA PHE A 246 -5.72 -0.26 -12.53
C PHE A 246 -4.61 0.49 -11.80
N LEU A 247 -4.18 1.60 -12.38
CA LEU A 247 -3.35 2.56 -11.67
C LEU A 247 -4.24 3.39 -10.75
N ILE A 248 -3.76 3.63 -9.52
CA ILE A 248 -4.37 4.58 -8.59
C ILE A 248 -3.30 5.58 -8.14
N GLY A 249 -3.68 6.83 -8.05
CA GLY A 249 -2.78 7.93 -7.70
C GLY A 249 -3.55 9.24 -7.62
N THR A 250 -2.83 10.33 -7.43
CA THR A 250 -3.43 11.68 -7.41
C THR A 250 -3.64 12.22 -8.82
N GLY A 251 -2.95 11.68 -9.84
CA GLY A 251 -2.90 12.22 -11.19
C GLY A 251 -2.06 13.51 -11.28
N ARG A 252 -1.24 13.78 -10.27
CA ARG A 252 -0.41 15.00 -10.17
C ARG A 252 0.93 14.69 -9.52
N ALA A 253 1.93 14.41 -10.32
CA ALA A 253 3.29 14.29 -9.83
C ALA A 253 3.84 15.68 -9.42
N ARG A 254 4.46 15.78 -8.24
CA ARG A 254 5.05 17.01 -7.70
C ARG A 254 6.57 16.90 -7.65
N PRO A 255 7.30 17.99 -7.92
CA PRO A 255 8.74 18.05 -7.67
C PRO A 255 9.07 17.72 -6.21
N LEU A 256 10.06 16.86 -5.98
CA LEU A 256 10.44 16.46 -4.62
C LEU A 256 10.96 17.63 -3.79
N GLY A 257 11.59 18.65 -4.41
CA GLY A 257 11.98 19.87 -3.72
C GLY A 257 10.79 20.63 -3.13
N GLU A 258 9.67 20.73 -3.88
CA GLU A 258 8.42 21.32 -3.36
C GLU A 258 7.83 20.48 -2.22
N VAL A 259 7.85 19.16 -2.36
CA VAL A 259 7.33 18.26 -1.31
C VAL A 259 8.14 18.39 -0.03
N PHE A 260 9.47 18.43 -0.12
CA PHE A 260 10.33 18.58 1.07
C PHE A 260 10.19 19.97 1.70
N GLY A 261 10.03 21.02 0.90
CA GLY A 261 9.69 22.36 1.41
C GLY A 261 8.35 22.33 2.18
N ALA A 262 7.32 21.69 1.62
CA ALA A 262 6.04 21.54 2.29
C ALA A 262 6.16 20.73 3.60
N VAL A 263 6.99 19.70 3.65
CA VAL A 263 7.30 18.92 4.88
C VAL A 263 7.95 19.84 5.93
N ALA A 264 8.99 20.61 5.56
CA ALA A 264 9.66 21.51 6.49
C ALA A 264 8.68 22.52 7.10
N HIS A 265 7.81 23.12 6.27
CA HIS A 265 6.78 24.04 6.74
C HIS A 265 5.69 23.35 7.61
N ALA A 266 5.28 22.14 7.27
CA ALA A 266 4.30 21.39 8.08
C ALA A 266 4.87 21.09 9.48
N VAL A 267 6.13 20.69 9.58
CA VAL A 267 6.81 20.48 10.86
C VAL A 267 6.98 21.80 11.62
N SER A 268 7.37 22.89 10.95
CA SER A 268 7.45 24.22 11.55
C SER A 268 6.10 24.66 12.16
N ARG A 269 5.00 24.52 11.44
CA ARG A 269 3.65 24.79 11.98
C ARG A 269 3.32 23.96 13.21
N HIS A 270 3.75 22.70 13.24
CA HIS A 270 3.47 21.78 14.35
C HIS A 270 4.31 22.08 15.59
N THR A 271 5.59 22.43 15.42
CA THR A 271 6.55 22.62 16.51
C THR A 271 6.71 24.06 16.97
N GLY A 272 6.34 25.03 16.13
CA GLY A 272 6.62 26.46 16.31
C GLY A 272 8.07 26.87 16.04
N ALA A 273 8.94 25.94 15.61
CA ALA A 273 10.32 26.22 15.25
C ALA A 273 10.42 26.70 13.79
N GLU A 274 11.54 27.38 13.44
CA GLU A 274 11.83 27.73 12.05
C GLU A 274 11.91 26.48 11.15
N PRO A 275 11.48 26.56 9.88
CA PRO A 275 11.58 25.44 8.96
C PRO A 275 13.04 25.05 8.72
N VAL A 276 13.33 23.75 8.80
CA VAL A 276 14.66 23.23 8.48
C VAL A 276 14.97 23.42 6.98
N PRO A 277 16.25 23.62 6.60
CA PRO A 277 16.62 23.81 5.20
C PRO A 277 16.45 22.52 4.39
N VAL A 278 16.08 22.68 3.10
CA VAL A 278 16.13 21.62 2.09
C VAL A 278 17.41 21.79 1.28
N VAL A 279 18.26 20.77 1.27
CA VAL A 279 19.60 20.85 0.67
C VAL A 279 19.84 19.70 -0.32
N SER A 280 20.50 20.02 -1.43
CA SER A 280 20.98 19.03 -2.39
C SER A 280 22.29 18.41 -1.90
N VAL A 281 22.40 17.09 -2.02
CA VAL A 281 23.61 16.33 -1.66
C VAL A 281 23.96 15.37 -2.79
N GLU A 282 25.22 14.98 -2.87
CA GLU A 282 25.64 13.93 -3.80
C GLU A 282 24.89 12.61 -3.51
N PRO A 283 24.36 11.94 -4.54
CA PRO A 283 23.71 10.67 -4.39
C PRO A 283 24.70 9.61 -3.90
N PRO A 284 24.28 8.69 -3.03
CA PRO A 284 25.14 7.60 -2.61
C PRO A 284 25.46 6.66 -3.79
N ALA A 285 26.59 5.97 -3.74
CA ALA A 285 27.06 5.12 -4.82
C ALA A 285 26.05 4.01 -5.24
N GLN A 286 25.16 3.63 -4.34
CA GLN A 286 24.08 2.66 -4.56
C GLN A 286 22.77 3.29 -5.07
N ALA A 287 22.72 4.59 -5.40
CA ALA A 287 21.52 5.22 -5.96
C ALA A 287 21.14 4.55 -7.30
N ASP A 288 19.84 4.28 -7.48
CA ASP A 288 19.32 3.63 -8.67
C ASP A 288 18.94 4.68 -9.72
N PRO A 289 19.17 4.45 -11.02
CA PRO A 289 18.72 5.35 -12.08
C PRO A 289 17.21 5.68 -12.02
N THR A 290 16.40 4.79 -11.47
CA THR A 290 14.95 5.04 -11.29
C THR A 290 14.65 6.08 -10.19
N ASP A 291 15.60 6.32 -9.27
CA ASP A 291 15.47 7.36 -8.24
C ASP A 291 15.44 8.76 -8.86
N PHE A 292 16.01 8.94 -10.06
CA PHE A 292 16.11 10.21 -10.77
C PHE A 292 15.05 10.40 -11.86
N ARG A 293 14.11 9.48 -12.03
CA ARG A 293 13.05 9.57 -13.04
C ARG A 293 11.79 10.18 -12.48
N SER A 294 11.22 11.13 -13.22
CA SER A 294 9.86 11.60 -12.98
C SER A 294 8.84 10.56 -13.44
N LEU A 295 7.80 10.34 -12.63
CA LEU A 295 6.71 9.46 -12.99
C LEU A 295 5.38 9.98 -12.41
N GLU A 296 4.42 10.23 -13.29
CA GLU A 296 3.05 10.57 -12.97
C GLU A 296 2.14 9.38 -13.29
N VAL A 297 1.18 9.13 -12.40
CA VAL A 297 0.19 8.06 -12.58
C VAL A 297 -1.13 8.65 -13.06
N ASP A 298 -1.69 8.10 -14.14
CA ASP A 298 -3.04 8.45 -14.60
C ASP A 298 -4.08 7.48 -14.00
N PRO A 299 -4.88 7.91 -13.01
CA PRO A 299 -5.91 7.08 -12.42
C PRO A 299 -7.25 7.10 -13.19
N SER A 300 -7.31 7.71 -14.37
CA SER A 300 -8.56 7.99 -15.09
C SER A 300 -9.36 6.73 -15.39
N ALA A 301 -8.71 5.61 -15.73
CA ALA A 301 -9.38 4.34 -16.00
C ALA A 301 -10.10 3.81 -14.74
N PHE A 302 -9.47 3.90 -13.56
CA PHE A 302 -10.09 3.51 -12.30
C PHE A 302 -11.20 4.48 -11.89
N THR A 303 -10.95 5.78 -12.07
CA THR A 303 -11.96 6.83 -11.83
C THR A 303 -13.22 6.62 -12.70
N ALA A 304 -13.04 6.36 -13.99
CA ALA A 304 -14.16 6.13 -14.91
C ALA A 304 -14.98 4.89 -14.53
N ALA A 305 -14.30 3.82 -14.08
CA ALA A 305 -14.96 2.57 -13.73
C ALA A 305 -15.67 2.60 -12.36
N THR A 306 -15.24 3.48 -11.43
CA THR A 306 -15.67 3.39 -10.01
C THR A 306 -16.10 4.73 -9.40
N GLY A 307 -15.79 5.85 -10.03
CA GLY A 307 -15.98 7.19 -9.46
C GLY A 307 -14.92 7.57 -8.40
N TRP A 308 -13.99 6.67 -8.07
CA TRP A 308 -12.96 6.97 -7.07
C TRP A 308 -12.00 8.06 -7.53
N ARG A 309 -11.61 8.93 -6.59
CA ARG A 309 -10.56 9.94 -6.75
C ARG A 309 -9.82 10.12 -5.42
N ALA A 310 -8.53 10.42 -5.49
CA ALA A 310 -7.80 10.97 -4.34
C ALA A 310 -8.41 12.32 -3.95
N ARG A 311 -8.66 12.53 -2.66
CA ARG A 311 -9.38 13.71 -2.15
C ARG A 311 -8.56 14.53 -1.18
N THR A 312 -7.57 13.91 -0.53
CA THR A 312 -6.79 14.57 0.53
C THR A 312 -5.73 15.48 -0.09
N ALA A 313 -5.79 16.78 0.23
CA ALA A 313 -4.77 17.72 -0.21
C ALA A 313 -3.41 17.41 0.45
N LEU A 314 -2.30 17.74 -0.24
CA LEU A 314 -0.95 17.46 0.27
C LEU A 314 -0.72 18.06 1.66
N ASP A 315 -1.07 19.33 1.85
CA ASP A 315 -0.83 20.04 3.12
C ASP A 315 -1.61 19.40 4.27
N GLU A 316 -2.88 19.04 4.04
CA GLU A 316 -3.71 18.34 5.03
C GLU A 316 -3.11 16.96 5.37
N ALA A 317 -2.69 16.20 4.36
CA ALA A 317 -2.06 14.89 4.54
C ALA A 317 -0.74 15.01 5.31
N LEU A 318 0.07 16.04 5.02
CA LEU A 318 1.31 16.30 5.74
C LEU A 318 1.04 16.68 7.21
N ASP A 319 0.11 17.59 7.49
CA ASP A 319 -0.22 18.00 8.87
C ASP A 319 -0.70 16.80 9.71
N ARG A 320 -1.54 15.93 9.13
CA ARG A 320 -1.98 14.68 9.79
C ARG A 320 -0.82 13.72 10.03
N THR A 321 0.09 13.59 9.06
CA THR A 321 1.24 12.69 9.16
C THR A 321 2.25 13.20 10.18
N VAL A 322 2.59 14.48 10.16
CA VAL A 322 3.48 15.13 11.16
C VAL A 322 2.93 14.92 12.56
N SER A 323 1.63 15.21 12.77
CA SER A 323 0.99 15.03 14.08
C SER A 323 1.04 13.59 14.59
N ALA A 324 0.97 12.60 13.71
CA ALA A 324 1.07 11.19 14.08
C ALA A 324 2.51 10.80 14.43
N VAL A 325 3.48 11.14 13.57
CA VAL A 325 4.90 10.84 13.77
C VAL A 325 5.43 11.51 15.05
N ALA A 326 5.04 12.75 15.32
CA ALA A 326 5.44 13.46 16.54
C ALA A 326 4.90 12.78 17.81
N ARG A 327 3.65 12.28 17.78
CA ARG A 327 3.08 11.52 18.92
C ARG A 327 3.82 10.21 19.17
N GLU A 328 4.19 9.49 18.12
CA GLU A 328 4.97 8.25 18.22
C GLU A 328 6.35 8.50 18.83
N ALA A 329 7.05 9.55 18.40
CA ALA A 329 8.33 9.95 18.96
C ALA A 329 8.21 10.34 20.44
N GLY A 330 7.18 11.11 20.82
CA GLY A 330 6.92 11.49 22.21
C GLY A 330 6.52 10.30 23.11
N ALA A 331 5.86 9.29 22.57
CA ALA A 331 5.52 8.07 23.30
C ALA A 331 6.76 7.16 23.54
N ALA A 332 7.66 7.10 22.56
CA ALA A 332 8.91 6.34 22.67
C ALA A 332 9.94 6.97 23.64
N SER A 333 9.80 8.27 23.94
CA SER A 333 10.69 9.03 24.84
C SER A 333 10.22 9.09 26.30
N ARG A 334 9.09 8.45 26.61
CA ARG A 334 8.62 8.33 28.02
C ARG A 334 9.19 7.04 28.61
N PRO A 335 9.94 7.14 29.76
CA PRO A 335 10.57 5.98 30.42
C PRO A 335 9.56 4.99 30.99
#